data_a37602c9d13eff78036367289edc34b2
#
_entry.id   a37602c9d13eff78036367289edc34b2
#
_cell.length_a   1.000
_cell.length_b   1.000
_cell.length_c   1.000
_cell.angle_alpha   90.00
_cell.angle_beta   90.00
_cell.angle_gamma   90.00
#
_symmetry.space_group_name_H-M   'P 1'
#
loop_
_entity.id
_entity.type
_entity.pdbx_description
1 polymer ?
#
loop_
_entity_poly.entity_id
_entity_poly.type
_entity_poly.pdbx_seq_one_letter_code
_entity_poly.pdbx_strand_id
1 'polypeptide(L)'
;MFSEAIETVFAPSKAELPTLPKVDILPARITKHSPLGPIFHDESTNAGNLAVLDDIFSRQYCLGGDSNVYLTRLFLVYGDQKTVERIRSCKRLRRRATRPYDSLQWALPVAGLFHLKMNYLYMISKCHYGGIGGDPSTLHDAANYWRRKKISKTKSDFFALEELVIHSFKARVVAIYWSLLSNTGLGEHRSIWPSIIAN
;
A
#
# COMPACT_ATOMS: atom_id res chain seq x y z
N MET A 1 5.19 10.82 -9.50
CA MET A 1 4.85 11.54 -8.25
C MET A 1 5.96 12.53 -7.82
N PHE A 2 7.19 12.13 -7.54
CA PHE A 2 8.32 13.06 -7.35
C PHE A 2 8.61 13.88 -8.62
N SER A 3 8.55 13.25 -9.79
CA SER A 3 8.73 13.88 -11.08
C SER A 3 7.75 15.02 -11.34
N GLU A 4 6.46 14.83 -11.05
CA GLU A 4 5.44 15.88 -11.25
C GLU A 4 5.67 17.12 -10.37
N ALA A 5 6.00 16.93 -9.09
CA ALA A 5 6.30 18.04 -8.21
C ALA A 5 7.56 18.81 -8.65
N ILE A 6 8.56 18.09 -9.13
CA ILE A 6 9.80 18.67 -9.67
C ILE A 6 9.52 19.33 -11.03
N GLU A 7 8.78 18.69 -11.93
CA GLU A 7 8.40 19.27 -13.23
C GLU A 7 7.58 20.57 -13.10
N THR A 8 6.70 20.66 -12.10
CA THR A 8 5.90 21.84 -11.85
C THR A 8 6.79 23.02 -11.38
N VAL A 9 7.83 22.74 -10.61
CA VAL A 9 8.71 23.76 -10.04
C VAL A 9 9.90 24.11 -10.95
N PHE A 10 10.33 23.16 -11.80
CA PHE A 10 11.57 23.25 -12.62
C PHE A 10 11.31 23.23 -14.13
N ALA A 11 10.12 23.56 -14.58
CA ALA A 11 9.81 23.56 -16.02
C ALA A 11 10.88 24.20 -16.94
N PRO A 12 11.68 25.21 -16.50
CA PRO A 12 12.74 25.76 -17.34
C PRO A 12 14.03 24.93 -17.41
N SER A 13 14.26 23.99 -16.49
CA SER A 13 15.54 23.24 -16.39
C SER A 13 15.39 21.72 -16.67
N LYS A 14 14.45 21.33 -17.52
CA LYS A 14 14.22 19.91 -17.88
C LYS A 14 15.46 19.13 -18.34
N ALA A 15 16.50 19.84 -18.80
CA ALA A 15 17.72 19.22 -19.32
C ALA A 15 18.64 18.61 -18.25
N GLU A 16 18.45 18.99 -16.98
CA GLU A 16 19.34 18.60 -15.87
C GLU A 16 18.72 17.60 -14.87
N LEU A 17 17.45 17.21 -15.09
CA LEU A 17 16.82 16.23 -14.20
C LEU A 17 17.41 14.84 -14.41
N PRO A 18 17.84 14.16 -13.33
CA PRO A 18 18.31 12.79 -13.45
C PRO A 18 17.19 11.91 -14.02
N THR A 19 17.52 11.12 -15.04
CA THR A 19 16.60 10.13 -15.61
C THR A 19 16.19 9.19 -14.50
N LEU A 20 14.89 9.17 -14.18
CA LEU A 20 14.33 8.19 -13.25
C LEU A 20 14.56 6.78 -13.81
N PRO A 21 14.91 5.82 -12.96
CA PRO A 21 15.02 4.43 -13.40
C PRO A 21 13.72 4.01 -14.09
N LYS A 22 13.85 3.39 -15.26
CA LYS A 22 12.68 2.83 -15.97
C LYS A 22 11.98 1.84 -15.06
N VAL A 23 10.71 2.11 -14.78
CA VAL A 23 9.84 1.13 -14.15
C VAL A 23 9.41 0.15 -15.23
N ASP A 24 9.61 -1.15 -15.00
CA ASP A 24 9.08 -2.19 -15.88
C ASP A 24 7.55 -2.10 -15.90
N ILE A 25 7.02 -1.54 -16.96
CA ILE A 25 5.58 -1.41 -17.14
C ILE A 25 5.10 -2.73 -17.73
N LEU A 26 4.23 -3.41 -17.00
CA LEU A 26 3.56 -4.60 -17.50
C LEU A 26 2.74 -4.23 -18.77
N PRO A 27 2.83 -5.03 -19.84
CA PRO A 27 2.04 -4.77 -21.04
C PRO A 27 0.54 -4.77 -20.69
N ALA A 28 -0.19 -3.83 -21.26
CA ALA A 28 -1.63 -3.76 -21.10
C ALA A 28 -2.28 -5.04 -21.65
N ARG A 29 -2.94 -5.80 -20.77
CA ARG A 29 -3.71 -6.99 -21.14
C ARG A 29 -4.96 -7.09 -20.29
N ILE A 30 -5.98 -7.70 -20.88
CA ILE A 30 -7.22 -8.00 -20.18
C ILE A 30 -6.90 -8.99 -19.05
N THR A 31 -7.20 -8.62 -17.81
CA THR A 31 -7.07 -9.52 -16.67
C THR A 31 -8.11 -10.64 -16.80
N LYS A 32 -7.65 -11.88 -16.88
CA LYS A 32 -8.53 -13.04 -16.79
C LYS A 32 -8.85 -13.28 -15.32
N HIS A 33 -10.13 -13.29 -14.99
CA HIS A 33 -10.60 -13.58 -13.63
C HIS A 33 -11.76 -14.58 -13.72
N SER A 34 -11.84 -15.43 -12.70
CA SER A 34 -12.92 -16.41 -12.53
C SER A 34 -13.41 -16.29 -11.10
N PRO A 35 -14.57 -15.65 -10.89
CA PRO A 35 -15.17 -15.55 -9.57
C PRO A 35 -15.48 -16.95 -9.02
N LEU A 36 -15.10 -17.21 -7.78
CA LEU A 36 -15.45 -18.43 -7.06
C LEU A 36 -16.78 -18.27 -6.35
N GLY A 37 -17.41 -19.39 -6.05
CA GLY A 37 -18.62 -19.42 -5.23
C GLY A 37 -18.36 -18.99 -3.78
N PRO A 38 -19.41 -18.64 -3.02
CA PRO A 38 -19.29 -18.26 -1.62
C PRO A 38 -18.77 -19.44 -0.78
N ILE A 39 -17.93 -19.10 0.22
CA ILE A 39 -17.31 -20.05 1.14
C ILE A 39 -17.81 -19.71 2.55
N PHE A 40 -18.41 -20.71 3.23
CA PHE A 40 -19.03 -20.54 4.54
C PHE A 40 -18.16 -21.13 5.66
N HIS A 41 -16.87 -20.76 5.69
CA HIS A 41 -15.95 -21.16 6.75
C HIS A 41 -15.45 -19.92 7.52
N ASP A 42 -15.32 -20.06 8.83
CA ASP A 42 -14.79 -19.00 9.68
C ASP A 42 -13.26 -18.89 9.52
N GLU A 43 -12.81 -17.95 8.73
CA GLU A 43 -11.39 -17.67 8.51
C GLU A 43 -10.67 -17.08 9.73
N SER A 44 -11.38 -16.83 10.84
CA SER A 44 -10.77 -16.29 12.05
C SER A 44 -9.84 -17.26 12.78
N THR A 45 -9.81 -18.53 12.38
CA THR A 45 -9.00 -19.59 12.96
C THR A 45 -8.06 -20.25 11.95
N ASN A 46 -7.02 -20.95 12.42
CA ASN A 46 -6.16 -21.74 11.55
C ASN A 46 -6.94 -22.87 10.85
N ALA A 47 -7.83 -23.53 11.59
CA ALA A 47 -8.67 -24.59 11.03
C ALA A 47 -9.62 -24.05 9.95
N GLY A 48 -10.25 -22.91 10.18
CA GLY A 48 -11.11 -22.25 9.20
C GLY A 48 -10.34 -21.80 7.95
N ASN A 49 -9.13 -21.27 8.08
CA ASN A 49 -8.30 -20.95 6.91
C ASN A 49 -7.93 -22.21 6.09
N LEU A 50 -7.67 -23.32 6.76
CA LEU A 50 -7.44 -24.59 6.07
C LEU A 50 -8.69 -25.05 5.33
N ALA A 51 -9.88 -24.94 5.94
CA ALA A 51 -11.14 -25.28 5.32
C ALA A 51 -11.45 -24.36 4.12
N VAL A 52 -11.12 -23.07 4.20
CA VAL A 52 -11.22 -22.15 3.06
C VAL A 52 -10.32 -22.58 1.91
N LEU A 53 -9.06 -22.90 2.19
CA LEU A 53 -8.13 -23.38 1.16
C LEU A 53 -8.59 -24.69 0.54
N ASP A 54 -9.10 -25.63 1.36
CA ASP A 54 -9.64 -26.90 0.87
C ASP A 54 -10.87 -26.68 0.00
N ASP A 55 -11.79 -25.82 0.40
CA ASP A 55 -12.94 -25.45 -0.42
C ASP A 55 -12.51 -24.89 -1.78
N ILE A 56 -11.57 -23.95 -1.80
CA ILE A 56 -11.07 -23.35 -3.05
C ILE A 56 -10.44 -24.42 -3.94
N PHE A 57 -9.47 -25.16 -3.43
CA PHE A 57 -8.63 -26.00 -4.28
C PHE A 57 -9.25 -27.36 -4.56
N SER A 58 -9.85 -28.00 -3.57
CA SER A 58 -10.44 -29.33 -3.75
C SER A 58 -11.85 -29.26 -4.33
N ARG A 59 -12.72 -28.39 -3.81
CA ARG A 59 -14.12 -28.35 -4.22
C ARG A 59 -14.33 -27.47 -5.47
N GLN A 60 -13.81 -26.23 -5.50
CA GLN A 60 -14.14 -25.30 -6.58
C GLN A 60 -13.21 -25.46 -7.79
N TYR A 61 -11.91 -25.69 -7.59
CA TYR A 61 -10.97 -25.99 -8.68
C TYR A 61 -10.88 -27.46 -9.02
N CYS A 62 -11.54 -28.35 -8.26
CA CYS A 62 -11.51 -29.80 -8.45
C CYS A 62 -10.08 -30.40 -8.49
N LEU A 63 -9.15 -29.81 -7.78
CA LEU A 63 -7.77 -30.29 -7.66
C LEU A 63 -7.68 -31.25 -6.46
N GLY A 64 -7.69 -32.56 -6.73
CA GLY A 64 -7.53 -33.57 -5.67
C GLY A 64 -6.20 -33.42 -4.92
N GLY A 65 -6.16 -33.85 -3.64
CA GLY A 65 -4.98 -33.74 -2.78
C GLY A 65 -3.73 -34.47 -3.28
N ASP A 66 -3.88 -35.44 -4.17
CA ASP A 66 -2.79 -36.21 -4.79
C ASP A 66 -2.35 -35.64 -6.15
N SER A 67 -2.86 -34.47 -6.55
CA SER A 67 -2.50 -33.84 -7.81
C SER A 67 -1.05 -33.39 -7.81
N ASN A 68 -0.31 -33.77 -8.87
CA ASN A 68 1.09 -33.32 -9.09
C ASN A 68 1.24 -31.81 -9.18
N VAL A 69 0.15 -31.06 -9.34
CA VAL A 69 0.16 -29.59 -9.41
C VAL A 69 0.76 -28.97 -8.15
N TYR A 70 0.59 -29.59 -6.99
CA TYR A 70 1.13 -29.11 -5.71
C TYR A 70 2.63 -29.31 -5.54
N LEU A 71 3.22 -30.11 -6.40
CA LEU A 71 4.69 -30.31 -6.49
C LEU A 71 5.34 -29.37 -7.51
N THR A 72 4.59 -28.97 -8.53
CA THR A 72 5.13 -28.28 -9.72
C THR A 72 4.77 -26.81 -9.79
N ARG A 73 3.80 -26.35 -8.98
CA ARG A 73 3.31 -24.96 -9.03
C ARG A 73 3.22 -24.35 -7.65
N LEU A 74 3.52 -23.04 -7.58
CA LEU A 74 3.22 -22.18 -6.44
C LEU A 74 1.95 -21.38 -6.74
N PHE A 75 1.03 -21.38 -5.79
CA PHE A 75 -0.17 -20.59 -5.83
C PHE A 75 -0.02 -19.36 -4.93
N LEU A 76 -0.16 -18.18 -5.49
CA LEU A 76 -0.18 -16.92 -4.74
C LEU A 76 -1.55 -16.79 -4.05
N VAL A 77 -1.56 -16.79 -2.73
CA VAL A 77 -2.78 -16.60 -1.94
C VAL A 77 -2.74 -15.22 -1.32
N TYR A 78 -3.48 -14.29 -1.91
CA TYR A 78 -3.57 -12.92 -1.42
C TYR A 78 -4.62 -12.83 -0.32
N GLY A 79 -4.29 -12.15 0.76
CA GLY A 79 -5.20 -11.88 1.86
C GLY A 79 -4.75 -10.70 2.70
N ASP A 80 -5.48 -10.43 3.77
CA ASP A 80 -5.06 -9.46 4.78
C ASP A 80 -3.87 -10.02 5.59
N GLN A 81 -3.35 -9.22 6.50
CA GLN A 81 -2.21 -9.63 7.34
C GLN A 81 -2.54 -10.85 8.21
N LYS A 82 -3.78 -10.95 8.70
CA LYS A 82 -4.20 -12.09 9.54
C LYS A 82 -4.29 -13.38 8.75
N THR A 83 -4.85 -13.33 7.55
CA THR A 83 -4.88 -14.48 6.61
C THR A 83 -3.47 -14.98 6.31
N VAL A 84 -2.55 -14.07 5.98
CA VAL A 84 -1.14 -14.40 5.71
C VAL A 84 -0.49 -15.05 6.93
N GLU A 85 -0.68 -14.50 8.13
CA GLU A 85 -0.14 -15.03 9.37
C GLU A 85 -0.66 -16.43 9.67
N ARG A 86 -1.96 -16.67 9.48
CA ARG A 86 -2.60 -17.98 9.68
C ARG A 86 -2.10 -19.02 8.70
N ILE A 87 -2.03 -18.70 7.42
CA ILE A 87 -1.47 -19.63 6.42
C ILE A 87 -0.02 -19.97 6.76
N ARG A 88 0.81 -19.00 7.15
CA ARG A 88 2.18 -19.25 7.60
C ARG A 88 2.23 -20.14 8.84
N SER A 89 1.32 -19.95 9.80
CA SER A 89 1.17 -20.82 10.97
C SER A 89 0.80 -22.24 10.57
N CYS A 90 -0.19 -22.40 9.70
CA CYS A 90 -0.60 -23.72 9.17
C CYS A 90 0.56 -24.42 8.46
N LYS A 91 1.35 -23.72 7.64
CA LYS A 91 2.55 -24.27 6.99
C LYS A 91 3.58 -24.78 8.02
N ARG A 92 3.81 -24.01 9.09
CA ARG A 92 4.74 -24.44 10.17
C ARG A 92 4.27 -25.72 10.87
N LEU A 93 2.98 -25.78 11.21
CA LEU A 93 2.38 -26.93 11.86
C LEU A 93 2.41 -28.18 10.99
N ARG A 94 2.21 -28.01 9.68
CA ARG A 94 2.10 -29.11 8.71
C ARG A 94 3.40 -29.39 7.94
N ARG A 95 4.52 -28.80 8.30
CA ARG A 95 5.80 -28.94 7.58
C ARG A 95 6.29 -30.38 7.42
N ARG A 96 5.83 -31.29 8.29
CA ARG A 96 6.20 -32.73 8.29
C ARG A 96 5.15 -33.63 7.60
N ALA A 97 4.10 -33.02 7.03
CA ALA A 97 3.10 -33.78 6.29
C ALA A 97 3.76 -34.44 5.07
N THR A 98 3.43 -35.68 4.85
CA THR A 98 4.01 -36.50 3.75
C THR A 98 3.40 -36.17 2.40
N ARG A 99 2.10 -35.82 2.38
CA ARG A 99 1.41 -35.41 1.15
C ARG A 99 1.72 -33.96 0.81
N PRO A 100 2.07 -33.64 -0.44
CA PRO A 100 2.36 -32.28 -0.88
C PRO A 100 1.24 -31.28 -0.58
N TYR A 101 0.00 -31.69 -0.81
CA TYR A 101 -1.18 -30.89 -0.49
C TYR A 101 -1.24 -30.48 0.99
N ASP A 102 -1.09 -31.47 1.87
CA ASP A 102 -1.22 -31.25 3.32
C ASP A 102 -0.09 -30.39 3.90
N SER A 103 1.09 -30.42 3.28
CA SER A 103 2.23 -29.61 3.72
C SER A 103 2.05 -28.11 3.48
N LEU A 104 1.13 -27.73 2.59
CA LEU A 104 0.85 -26.34 2.16
C LEU A 104 2.07 -25.61 1.58
N GLN A 105 3.16 -26.31 1.20
CA GLN A 105 4.34 -25.65 0.64
C GLN A 105 4.05 -24.97 -0.70
N TRP A 106 3.07 -25.48 -1.43
CA TRP A 106 2.55 -24.92 -2.67
C TRP A 106 1.84 -23.57 -2.53
N ALA A 107 1.33 -23.22 -1.32
CA ALA A 107 0.66 -21.97 -1.05
C ALA A 107 1.66 -20.90 -0.65
N LEU A 108 1.78 -19.85 -1.42
CA LEU A 108 2.58 -18.65 -1.09
C LEU A 108 1.66 -17.52 -0.63
N PRO A 109 1.56 -17.31 0.70
CA PRO A 109 0.72 -16.23 1.23
C PRO A 109 1.35 -14.87 0.97
N VAL A 110 0.58 -13.97 0.38
CA VAL A 110 0.99 -12.62 0.01
C VAL A 110 0.05 -11.60 0.65
N ALA A 111 0.61 -10.63 1.34
CA ALA A 111 -0.19 -9.55 1.93
C ALA A 111 -0.80 -8.66 0.82
N GLY A 112 -2.09 -8.41 0.92
CA GLY A 112 -2.79 -7.50 0.01
C GLY A 112 -2.26 -6.07 0.16
N LEU A 113 -1.86 -5.45 -0.95
CA LEU A 113 -1.26 -4.12 -0.97
C LEU A 113 -2.17 -3.05 -0.36
N PHE A 114 -3.49 -3.17 -0.52
CA PHE A 114 -4.44 -2.24 0.07
C PHE A 114 -4.36 -2.23 1.60
N HIS A 115 -4.40 -3.39 2.24
CA HIS A 115 -4.31 -3.50 3.71
C HIS A 115 -2.94 -3.07 4.24
N LEU A 116 -1.88 -3.38 3.51
CA LEU A 116 -0.53 -2.92 3.84
C LEU A 116 -0.46 -1.39 3.82
N LYS A 117 -0.94 -0.77 2.75
CA LYS A 117 -1.00 0.69 2.58
C LYS A 117 -1.86 1.34 3.67
N MET A 118 -3.03 0.77 3.96
CA MET A 118 -3.93 1.25 5.01
C MET A 118 -3.24 1.25 6.39
N ASN A 119 -2.60 0.14 6.76
CA ASN A 119 -1.88 0.04 8.03
C ASN A 119 -0.71 1.02 8.10
N TYR A 120 0.01 1.22 7.00
CA TYR A 120 1.11 2.17 6.91
C TYR A 120 0.63 3.61 7.09
N LEU A 121 -0.47 4.00 6.45
CA LEU A 121 -1.07 5.32 6.61
C LEU A 121 -1.56 5.57 8.03
N TYR A 122 -2.19 4.58 8.66
CA TYR A 122 -2.60 4.70 10.06
C TYR A 122 -1.41 4.81 11.02
N MET A 123 -0.32 4.11 10.73
CA MET A 123 0.93 4.26 11.49
C MET A 123 1.49 5.69 11.35
N ILE A 124 1.58 6.21 10.12
CA ILE A 124 2.00 7.60 9.87
C ILE A 124 1.10 8.58 10.64
N SER A 125 -0.21 8.39 10.57
CA SER A 125 -1.16 9.22 11.30
C SER A 125 -0.91 9.16 12.81
N LYS A 126 -0.77 7.98 13.40
CA LYS A 126 -0.49 7.83 14.83
C LYS A 126 0.77 8.56 15.27
N CYS A 127 1.83 8.48 14.47
CA CYS A 127 3.13 9.06 14.83
C CYS A 127 3.18 10.58 14.59
N HIS A 128 2.52 11.08 13.54
CA HIS A 128 2.72 12.43 13.04
C HIS A 128 1.45 13.30 13.06
N TYR A 129 0.34 12.80 13.62
CA TYR A 129 -0.90 13.60 13.67
C TYR A 129 -0.74 14.86 14.49
N GLY A 130 -0.04 14.78 15.64
CA GLY A 130 0.14 15.89 16.55
C GLY A 130 -1.09 16.17 17.43
N GLY A 131 -1.13 17.34 18.02
CA GLY A 131 -2.19 17.81 18.91
C GLY A 131 -2.42 19.31 18.76
N ILE A 132 -3.50 19.82 19.34
CA ILE A 132 -3.85 21.24 19.33
C ILE A 132 -2.76 22.05 20.05
N GLY A 133 -2.24 23.09 19.41
CA GLY A 133 -1.22 23.98 19.98
C GLY A 133 0.20 23.41 20.04
N GLY A 134 0.44 22.30 19.31
CA GLY A 134 1.76 21.71 19.15
C GLY A 134 2.58 22.29 17.99
N ASP A 135 3.50 21.47 17.48
CA ASP A 135 4.33 21.80 16.34
C ASP A 135 3.47 22.02 15.07
N PRO A 136 3.59 23.19 14.41
CA PRO A 136 2.82 23.50 13.18
C PRO A 136 3.14 22.59 12.00
N SER A 137 4.16 21.73 12.12
CA SER A 137 4.50 20.74 11.09
C SER A 137 3.67 19.46 11.15
N THR A 138 2.65 19.37 12.01
CA THR A 138 1.86 18.17 12.20
C THR A 138 0.81 17.95 11.10
N LEU A 139 0.35 16.69 10.95
CA LEU A 139 -0.75 16.39 10.04
C LEU A 139 -2.07 17.03 10.49
N HIS A 140 -2.25 17.26 11.80
CA HIS A 140 -3.40 17.98 12.33
C HIS A 140 -3.45 19.41 11.79
N ASP A 141 -2.33 20.13 11.85
CA ASP A 141 -2.28 21.52 11.36
C ASP A 141 -2.42 21.59 9.84
N ALA A 142 -1.82 20.65 9.12
CA ALA A 142 -2.02 20.49 7.68
C ALA A 142 -3.50 20.23 7.34
N ALA A 143 -4.18 19.35 8.10
CA ALA A 143 -5.60 19.08 7.92
C ALA A 143 -6.46 20.32 8.16
N ASN A 144 -6.17 21.10 9.20
CA ASN A 144 -6.86 22.35 9.50
C ASN A 144 -6.61 23.42 8.41
N TYR A 145 -5.37 23.59 7.98
CA TYR A 145 -5.01 24.52 6.93
C TYR A 145 -5.77 24.24 5.62
N TRP A 146 -5.85 22.97 5.21
CA TRP A 146 -6.58 22.55 4.02
C TRP A 146 -8.07 22.26 4.27
N ARG A 147 -8.59 22.58 5.46
CA ARG A 147 -10.00 22.40 5.86
C ARG A 147 -10.51 20.96 5.70
N ARG A 148 -9.64 19.95 5.97
CA ARG A 148 -9.96 18.51 5.85
C ARG A 148 -10.67 18.01 7.10
N LYS A 149 -12.02 18.01 7.09
CA LYS A 149 -12.86 17.68 8.26
C LYS A 149 -12.98 16.18 8.61
N LYS A 150 -12.70 15.29 7.65
CA LYS A 150 -12.89 13.83 7.83
C LYS A 150 -11.67 13.10 8.40
N ILE A 151 -10.69 13.82 8.89
CA ILE A 151 -9.43 13.26 9.35
C ILE A 151 -9.29 13.49 10.85
N SER A 152 -9.05 12.42 11.59
CA SER A 152 -8.82 12.43 13.03
C SER A 152 -7.72 11.46 13.40
N LYS A 153 -7.15 11.58 14.60
CA LYS A 153 -6.07 10.69 15.07
C LYS A 153 -6.48 9.21 15.13
N THR A 154 -7.76 8.94 15.43
CA THR A 154 -8.22 7.58 15.75
C THR A 154 -9.11 6.95 14.68
N LYS A 155 -9.83 7.74 13.90
CA LYS A 155 -10.80 7.25 12.92
C LYS A 155 -10.81 8.16 11.70
N SER A 156 -9.80 8.00 10.87
CA SER A 156 -9.72 8.73 9.59
C SER A 156 -10.35 7.93 8.47
N ASP A 157 -11.03 8.63 7.56
CA ASP A 157 -11.31 8.08 6.24
C ASP A 157 -9.98 7.77 5.53
N PHE A 158 -9.87 6.55 4.96
CA PHE A 158 -8.63 6.09 4.36
C PHE A 158 -8.15 6.98 3.22
N PHE A 159 -9.05 7.31 2.28
CA PHE A 159 -8.70 8.11 1.11
C PHE A 159 -8.38 9.56 1.46
N ALA A 160 -9.15 10.13 2.39
CA ALA A 160 -8.88 11.48 2.89
C ALA A 160 -7.52 11.57 3.61
N LEU A 161 -7.17 10.54 4.40
CA LEU A 161 -5.87 10.47 5.07
C LEU A 161 -4.73 10.28 4.07
N GLU A 162 -4.90 9.42 3.08
CA GLU A 162 -3.91 9.22 2.01
C GLU A 162 -3.61 10.53 1.29
N GLU A 163 -4.66 11.23 0.87
CA GLU A 163 -4.54 12.51 0.19
C GLU A 163 -3.83 13.56 1.06
N LEU A 164 -4.18 13.65 2.35
CA LEU A 164 -3.52 14.55 3.27
C LEU A 164 -2.02 14.25 3.41
N VAL A 165 -1.67 12.99 3.60
CA VAL A 165 -0.27 12.57 3.76
C VAL A 165 0.54 12.90 2.50
N ILE A 166 0.00 12.59 1.32
CA ILE A 166 0.66 12.87 0.05
C ILE A 166 0.84 14.38 -0.17
N HIS A 167 -0.20 15.19 0.06
CA HIS A 167 -0.13 16.65 -0.11
C HIS A 167 0.83 17.27 0.91
N SER A 168 0.76 16.87 2.17
CA SER A 168 1.67 17.32 3.22
C SER A 168 3.13 17.00 2.88
N PHE A 169 3.40 15.80 2.37
CA PHE A 169 4.72 15.41 1.94
C PHE A 169 5.22 16.24 0.75
N LYS A 170 4.40 16.41 -0.29
CA LYS A 170 4.74 17.23 -1.46
C LYS A 170 5.04 18.69 -1.05
N ALA A 171 4.20 19.28 -0.21
CA ALA A 171 4.39 20.64 0.27
C ALA A 171 5.72 20.83 1.04
N ARG A 172 6.07 19.86 1.88
CA ARG A 172 7.35 19.89 2.62
C ARG A 172 8.56 19.76 1.71
N VAL A 173 8.52 18.87 0.73
CA VAL A 173 9.59 18.73 -0.26
C VAL A 173 9.81 20.06 -1.00
N VAL A 174 8.73 20.70 -1.44
CA VAL A 174 8.79 22.00 -2.10
C VAL A 174 9.32 23.07 -1.16
N ALA A 175 8.88 23.13 0.09
CA ALA A 175 9.34 24.09 1.08
C ALA A 175 10.84 23.96 1.38
N ILE A 176 11.33 22.73 1.57
CA ILE A 176 12.76 22.45 1.77
C ILE A 176 13.57 22.94 0.57
N TYR A 177 13.09 22.61 -0.63
CA TYR A 177 13.76 23.01 -1.85
C TYR A 177 13.86 24.55 -1.98
N TRP A 178 12.75 25.27 -1.72
CA TRP A 178 12.75 26.74 -1.72
C TRP A 178 13.70 27.33 -0.67
N SER A 179 13.74 26.74 0.50
CA SER A 179 14.68 27.15 1.54
C SER A 179 16.13 27.02 1.09
N LEU A 180 16.48 25.93 0.41
CA LEU A 180 17.80 25.70 -0.13
C LEU A 180 18.16 26.72 -1.23
N LEU A 181 17.23 26.98 -2.16
CA LEU A 181 17.43 27.98 -3.23
C LEU A 181 17.60 29.40 -2.68
N SER A 182 16.78 29.78 -1.70
CA SER A 182 16.86 31.09 -1.06
C SER A 182 18.24 31.31 -0.39
N ASN A 183 18.80 30.27 0.20
CA ASN A 183 20.10 30.32 0.84
C ASN A 183 21.26 30.36 -0.16
N THR A 184 21.07 29.95 -1.41
CA THR A 184 22.09 29.97 -2.47
C THR A 184 22.05 31.25 -3.33
N GLY A 185 21.17 32.21 -3.02
CA GLY A 185 21.01 33.45 -3.79
C GLY A 185 20.33 33.31 -5.15
N LEU A 186 19.85 32.09 -5.50
CA LEU A 186 19.16 31.80 -6.76
C LEU A 186 17.63 32.02 -6.68
N GLY A 187 17.13 32.54 -5.55
CA GLY A 187 15.71 32.52 -5.19
C GLY A 187 14.89 33.78 -5.51
N GLU A 188 15.11 34.51 -6.63
CA GLU A 188 14.29 35.68 -7.00
C GLU A 188 12.92 35.36 -7.65
N HIS A 189 12.40 34.13 -7.58
CA HIS A 189 11.07 33.81 -8.12
C HIS A 189 9.99 33.66 -7.03
N ARG A 190 9.65 34.77 -6.34
CA ARG A 190 8.55 34.83 -5.35
C ARG A 190 7.13 34.75 -5.92
N SER A 191 6.92 34.67 -7.24
CA SER A 191 5.61 34.82 -7.87
C SER A 191 4.80 33.51 -8.11
N ILE A 192 5.33 32.33 -7.77
CA ILE A 192 4.72 31.04 -8.13
C ILE A 192 3.85 30.42 -7.01
N TRP A 193 3.93 30.91 -5.78
CA TRP A 193 3.20 30.35 -4.63
C TRP A 193 1.67 30.34 -4.73
N PRO A 194 1.00 31.37 -5.25
CA PRO A 194 -0.48 31.37 -5.26
C PRO A 194 -1.11 30.30 -6.15
N SER A 195 -0.43 29.87 -7.20
CA SER A 195 -0.97 28.91 -8.18
C SER A 195 -0.82 27.43 -7.79
N ILE A 196 0.09 27.10 -6.87
CA ILE A 196 0.33 25.71 -6.42
C ILE A 196 -0.63 25.31 -5.28
N ILE A 197 -1.15 26.29 -4.53
CA ILE A 197 -2.04 26.06 -3.38
C ILE A 197 -3.52 26.13 -3.78
N ALA A 198 -3.86 26.70 -4.93
CA ALA A 198 -5.22 26.96 -5.37
C ALA A 198 -5.86 25.82 -6.21
N ASN A 199 -5.11 24.81 -6.63
CA ASN A 199 -5.56 23.61 -7.32
C ASN A 199 -5.31 22.39 -6.41
#